data_5b06e7a5d52aaf492406259a56d1a338
#
_entry.id   5b06e7a5d52aaf492406259a56d1a338
#
_cell.length_a   1.000
_cell.length_b   1.000
_cell.length_c   1.000
_cell.angle_alpha   90.00
_cell.angle_beta   90.00
_cell.angle_gamma   90.00
#
_symmetry.space_group_name_H-M   'P 1'
#
loop_
_entity.id
_entity.type
_entity.pdbx_description
1 polymer ?
#
loop_
_entity_poly.entity_id
_entity_poly.type
_entity_poly.pdbx_seq_one_letter_code
_entity_poly.pdbx_strand_id
1 'polypeptide(L)'
;MDFERIAERIVDFIREQVEAANAEGVVLGLSGGIDSAVVAFLCVRALGREKVLATIMPEKGVTAEEDVADAIEIAKMLGIEYRVIEISDIVKMLTEKLGKANKSAEINLKPRVRMMINYYYANGLNRLVAGTGNKSEISIGYFTKYGDGGVDFQPIGDLYKTEIFQFAKFLGVPEKIIRKKPTAGLFVGQTDEGEIGMSYAELDEILKMIEKGIKRDDEKFRRVLKLVNGSEHKRRLPPIPKVRDLI
;
A
#
# COMPACT_ATOMS: atom_id res chain seq x y z
N MET A 1 -1.35 -16.48 16.57
CA MET A 1 -0.27 -15.61 16.03
C MET A 1 0.34 -14.84 17.21
N ASP A 2 1.64 -14.78 17.31
CA ASP A 2 2.35 -13.96 18.31
C ASP A 2 2.54 -12.55 17.74
N PHE A 3 1.58 -11.68 18.00
CA PHE A 3 1.56 -10.33 17.43
C PHE A 3 2.66 -9.42 17.99
N GLU A 4 3.08 -9.60 19.24
CA GLU A 4 4.19 -8.82 19.81
C GLU A 4 5.49 -9.11 19.03
N ARG A 5 5.82 -10.39 18.87
CA ARG A 5 7.02 -10.81 18.12
C ARG A 5 6.97 -10.37 16.66
N ILE A 6 5.78 -10.39 16.04
CA ILE A 6 5.61 -9.88 14.67
C ILE A 6 5.87 -8.38 14.62
N ALA A 7 5.31 -7.62 15.56
CA ALA A 7 5.52 -6.18 15.65
C ALA A 7 6.99 -5.82 15.87
N GLU A 8 7.68 -6.51 16.79
CA GLU A 8 9.12 -6.33 17.03
C GLU A 8 9.94 -6.58 15.76
N ARG A 9 9.68 -7.68 15.06
CA ARG A 9 10.39 -8.00 13.81
C ARG A 9 10.19 -6.94 12.72
N ILE A 10 8.96 -6.41 12.57
CA ILE A 10 8.67 -5.36 11.59
C ILE A 10 9.31 -4.02 12.03
N VAL A 11 9.26 -3.70 13.31
CA VAL A 11 9.91 -2.51 13.89
C VAL A 11 11.42 -2.52 13.63
N ASP A 12 12.08 -3.65 13.87
CA ASP A 12 13.51 -3.80 13.60
C ASP A 12 13.80 -3.69 12.11
N PHE A 13 13.00 -4.34 11.26
CA PHE A 13 13.10 -4.20 9.82
C PHE A 13 13.01 -2.74 9.35
N ILE A 14 12.05 -1.96 9.85
CA ILE A 14 11.91 -0.54 9.51
C ILE A 14 13.18 0.24 9.89
N ARG A 15 13.72 0.00 11.09
CA ARG A 15 14.99 0.63 11.53
C ARG A 15 16.15 0.26 10.63
N GLU A 16 16.31 -1.02 10.32
CA GLU A 16 17.34 -1.54 9.42
C GLU A 16 17.29 -0.86 8.04
N GLN A 17 16.08 -0.66 7.45
CA GLN A 17 15.95 0.00 6.15
C GLN A 17 16.37 1.47 6.21
N VAL A 18 15.92 2.20 7.23
CA VAL A 18 16.25 3.62 7.40
C VAL A 18 17.74 3.82 7.63
N GLU A 19 18.35 2.99 8.49
CA GLU A 19 19.79 3.03 8.77
C GLU A 19 20.63 2.68 7.54
N ALA A 20 20.28 1.59 6.83
CA ALA A 20 21.01 1.13 5.63
C ALA A 20 21.00 2.19 4.51
N ALA A 21 19.94 2.98 4.42
CA ALA A 21 19.82 4.08 3.46
C ALA A 21 20.44 5.41 3.96
N ASN A 22 20.94 5.46 5.19
CA ASN A 22 21.35 6.69 5.84
C ASN A 22 20.27 7.80 5.77
N ALA A 23 19.00 7.37 5.95
CA ALA A 23 17.83 8.24 5.88
C ALA A 23 17.44 8.75 7.29
N GLU A 24 16.73 9.88 7.35
CA GLU A 24 16.33 10.52 8.62
C GLU A 24 14.94 10.06 9.11
N GLY A 25 14.23 9.26 8.34
CA GLY A 25 12.89 8.79 8.68
C GLY A 25 12.12 8.28 7.47
N VAL A 26 10.78 8.39 7.55
CA VAL A 26 9.90 7.88 6.50
C VAL A 26 8.79 8.86 6.12
N VAL A 27 8.32 8.73 4.89
CA VAL A 27 7.07 9.31 4.38
C VAL A 27 6.13 8.18 4.05
N LEU A 28 4.85 8.30 4.37
CA LEU A 28 3.82 7.33 3.96
C LEU A 28 2.53 8.02 3.52
N GLY A 29 1.84 7.40 2.58
CA GLY A 29 0.48 7.78 2.22
C GLY A 29 -0.51 7.27 3.27
N LEU A 30 -1.24 8.15 3.93
CA LEU A 30 -2.24 7.81 4.94
C LEU A 30 -3.64 8.01 4.34
N SER A 31 -4.30 6.91 4.00
CA SER A 31 -5.57 6.91 3.26
C SER A 31 -6.83 6.92 4.13
N GLY A 32 -6.70 6.70 5.44
CA GLY A 32 -7.82 6.43 6.34
C GLY A 32 -8.29 4.96 6.32
N GLY A 33 -7.58 4.10 5.57
CA GLY A 33 -7.79 2.64 5.56
C GLY A 33 -6.86 1.92 6.52
N ILE A 34 -7.20 0.65 6.82
CA ILE A 34 -6.55 -0.17 7.83
C ILE A 34 -5.05 -0.39 7.57
N ASP A 35 -4.64 -0.66 6.32
CA ASP A 35 -3.24 -0.96 5.98
C ASP A 35 -2.33 0.24 6.26
N SER A 36 -2.73 1.42 5.77
CA SER A 36 -1.98 2.66 5.99
C SER A 36 -1.92 3.04 7.48
N ALA A 37 -2.99 2.78 8.23
CA ALA A 37 -3.01 2.98 9.68
C ALA A 37 -2.01 2.05 10.37
N VAL A 38 -2.03 0.75 10.09
CA VAL A 38 -1.09 -0.24 10.64
C VAL A 38 0.36 0.16 10.37
N VAL A 39 0.68 0.55 9.12
CA VAL A 39 2.03 1.01 8.77
C VAL A 39 2.42 2.26 9.53
N ALA A 40 1.51 3.23 9.71
CA ALA A 40 1.79 4.44 10.49
C ALA A 40 2.12 4.11 11.96
N PHE A 41 1.34 3.23 12.61
CA PHE A 41 1.62 2.77 13.96
C PHE A 41 2.98 2.08 14.10
N LEU A 42 3.33 1.21 13.15
CA LEU A 42 4.61 0.51 13.12
C LEU A 42 5.79 1.47 12.89
N CYS A 43 5.66 2.42 11.98
CA CYS A 43 6.69 3.41 11.72
C CYS A 43 6.95 4.31 12.94
N VAL A 44 5.90 4.72 13.65
CA VAL A 44 6.03 5.50 14.89
C VAL A 44 6.68 4.67 16.00
N ARG A 45 6.29 3.40 16.16
CA ARG A 45 6.91 2.48 17.13
C ARG A 45 8.39 2.24 16.81
N ALA A 46 8.76 2.22 15.53
CA ALA A 46 10.13 1.99 15.08
C ALA A 46 11.04 3.22 15.26
N LEU A 47 10.57 4.39 14.84
CA LEU A 47 11.42 5.57 14.61
C LEU A 47 11.11 6.74 15.55
N GLY A 48 9.96 6.71 16.23
CA GLY A 48 9.40 7.86 16.91
C GLY A 48 8.65 8.81 15.97
N ARG A 49 7.69 9.56 16.51
CA ARG A 49 6.76 10.40 15.77
C ARG A 49 7.43 11.50 14.92
N GLU A 50 8.55 12.04 15.37
CA GLU A 50 9.27 13.15 14.72
C GLU A 50 9.90 12.72 13.35
N LYS A 51 10.12 11.40 13.17
CA LYS A 51 10.72 10.83 11.97
C LYS A 51 9.69 10.28 10.97
N VAL A 52 8.40 10.53 11.20
CA VAL A 52 7.31 10.05 10.34
C VAL A 52 6.52 11.23 9.79
N LEU A 53 6.39 11.32 8.45
CA LEU A 53 5.52 12.26 7.77
C LEU A 53 4.40 11.50 7.06
N ALA A 54 3.16 11.83 7.35
CA ALA A 54 1.99 11.32 6.62
C ALA A 54 1.57 12.29 5.50
N THR A 55 1.28 11.77 4.31
CA THR A 55 0.62 12.51 3.23
C THR A 55 -0.80 12.00 3.08
N ILE A 56 -1.78 12.89 3.12
CA ILE A 56 -3.20 12.62 2.92
C ILE A 56 -3.57 13.25 1.59
N MET A 57 -3.89 12.45 0.60
CA MET A 57 -3.98 12.88 -0.79
C MET A 57 -5.37 12.58 -1.39
N PRO A 58 -6.41 13.31 -0.94
CA PRO A 58 -7.76 13.11 -1.43
C PRO A 58 -7.91 13.56 -2.89
N GLU A 59 -8.87 12.94 -3.56
CA GLU A 59 -9.40 13.39 -4.85
C GLU A 59 -10.86 13.85 -4.65
N LYS A 60 -11.15 15.08 -4.98
CA LYS A 60 -12.50 15.68 -4.81
C LYS A 60 -13.56 14.90 -5.59
N GLY A 61 -14.63 14.55 -4.92
CA GLY A 61 -15.74 13.79 -5.51
C GLY A 61 -15.49 12.28 -5.65
N VAL A 62 -14.28 11.79 -5.27
CA VAL A 62 -13.93 10.37 -5.28
C VAL A 62 -13.62 9.88 -3.87
N THR A 63 -12.70 10.55 -3.18
CA THR A 63 -12.34 10.20 -1.79
C THR A 63 -13.45 10.65 -0.84
N ALA A 64 -13.94 9.75 0.01
CA ALA A 64 -14.94 10.09 1.01
C ALA A 64 -14.36 11.06 2.04
N GLU A 65 -15.14 12.05 2.47
CA GLU A 65 -14.71 13.00 3.50
C GLU A 65 -14.38 12.30 4.82
N GLU A 66 -15.10 11.21 5.13
CA GLU A 66 -14.82 10.36 6.29
C GLU A 66 -13.43 9.73 6.23
N ASP A 67 -12.94 9.31 5.06
CA ASP A 67 -11.59 8.74 4.92
C ASP A 67 -10.51 9.79 5.20
N VAL A 68 -10.73 11.02 4.76
CA VAL A 68 -9.82 12.14 5.06
C VAL A 68 -9.83 12.47 6.55
N ALA A 69 -11.02 12.52 7.16
CA ALA A 69 -11.16 12.78 8.60
C ALA A 69 -10.48 11.69 9.43
N ASP A 70 -10.66 10.42 9.06
CA ASP A 70 -10.03 9.29 9.73
C ASP A 70 -8.50 9.30 9.58
N ALA A 71 -7.98 9.61 8.41
CA ALA A 71 -6.54 9.77 8.20
C ALA A 71 -5.95 10.88 9.11
N ILE A 72 -6.63 12.03 9.18
CA ILE A 72 -6.22 13.12 10.06
C ILE A 72 -6.29 12.71 11.53
N GLU A 73 -7.32 11.99 11.93
CA GLU A 73 -7.46 11.50 13.31
C GLU A 73 -6.33 10.54 13.69
N ILE A 74 -5.97 9.59 12.81
CA ILE A 74 -4.82 8.70 13.03
C ILE A 74 -3.52 9.50 13.17
N ALA A 75 -3.29 10.48 12.28
CA ALA A 75 -2.09 11.31 12.36
C ALA A 75 -2.01 12.09 13.68
N LYS A 76 -3.11 12.67 14.13
CA LYS A 76 -3.20 13.37 15.42
C LYS A 76 -3.02 12.44 16.61
N MET A 77 -3.65 11.25 16.57
CA MET A 77 -3.52 10.24 17.63
C MET A 77 -2.07 9.79 17.80
N LEU A 78 -1.34 9.60 16.71
CA LEU A 78 0.06 9.23 16.71
C LEU A 78 1.01 10.42 16.97
N GLY A 79 0.51 11.65 16.93
CA GLY A 79 1.30 12.87 17.09
C GLY A 79 2.30 13.11 15.96
N ILE A 80 2.05 12.57 14.77
CA ILE A 80 2.92 12.71 13.60
C ILE A 80 2.57 13.95 12.78
N GLU A 81 3.57 14.50 12.09
CA GLU A 81 3.37 15.54 11.09
C GLU A 81 2.56 14.98 9.90
N TYR A 82 1.64 15.77 9.37
CA TYR A 82 0.89 15.40 8.17
C TYR A 82 0.69 16.56 7.22
N ARG A 83 0.53 16.24 5.93
CA ARG A 83 0.18 17.19 4.87
C ARG A 83 -1.07 16.70 4.16
N VAL A 84 -2.05 17.58 3.96
CA VAL A 84 -3.21 17.31 3.12
C VAL A 84 -2.98 17.96 1.77
N ILE A 85 -2.90 17.15 0.71
CA ILE A 85 -2.65 17.59 -0.66
C ILE A 85 -3.75 17.03 -1.55
N GLU A 86 -4.66 17.88 -1.96
CA GLU A 86 -5.73 17.52 -2.89
C GLU A 86 -5.17 17.33 -4.30
N ILE A 87 -5.45 16.21 -4.95
CA ILE A 87 -4.81 15.81 -6.21
C ILE A 87 -5.63 16.06 -7.47
N SER A 88 -6.90 16.51 -7.37
CA SER A 88 -7.80 16.62 -8.52
C SER A 88 -7.28 17.54 -9.62
N ASP A 89 -6.73 18.71 -9.26
CA ASP A 89 -6.22 19.67 -10.23
C ASP A 89 -4.97 19.11 -10.94
N ILE A 90 -4.12 18.36 -10.22
CA ILE A 90 -2.94 17.71 -10.80
C ILE A 90 -3.37 16.63 -11.80
N VAL A 91 -4.29 15.76 -11.39
CA VAL A 91 -4.83 14.69 -12.26
C VAL A 91 -5.51 15.28 -13.48
N LYS A 92 -6.34 16.31 -13.29
CA LYS A 92 -7.05 17.03 -14.36
C LYS A 92 -6.06 17.64 -15.36
N MET A 93 -5.09 18.40 -14.87
CA MET A 93 -4.06 19.01 -15.72
C MET A 93 -3.31 17.98 -16.56
N LEU A 94 -2.92 16.85 -15.96
CA LEU A 94 -2.23 15.79 -16.68
C LEU A 94 -3.15 15.15 -17.74
N THR A 95 -4.40 14.86 -17.40
CA THR A 95 -5.37 14.26 -18.34
C THR A 95 -5.64 15.19 -19.53
N GLU A 96 -5.78 16.50 -19.29
CA GLU A 96 -5.97 17.50 -20.35
C GLU A 96 -4.76 17.58 -21.28
N LYS A 97 -3.54 17.54 -20.73
CA LYS A 97 -2.30 17.59 -21.54
C LYS A 97 -2.01 16.32 -22.30
N LEU A 98 -2.31 15.14 -21.72
CA LEU A 98 -2.04 13.84 -22.33
C LEU A 98 -3.14 13.38 -23.30
N GLY A 99 -4.32 14.00 -23.23
CA GLY A 99 -5.49 13.62 -24.03
C GLY A 99 -6.21 12.38 -23.46
N LYS A 100 -7.29 11.98 -24.14
CA LYS A 100 -8.11 10.83 -23.71
C LYS A 100 -7.34 9.52 -23.79
N ALA A 101 -7.44 8.74 -22.71
CA ALA A 101 -6.92 7.38 -22.61
C ALA A 101 -8.03 6.38 -22.27
N ASN A 102 -7.70 5.11 -22.18
CA ASN A 102 -8.65 4.13 -21.63
C ASN A 102 -8.81 4.29 -20.13
N LYS A 103 -9.92 3.80 -19.58
CA LYS A 103 -10.27 3.89 -18.16
C LYS A 103 -9.14 3.40 -17.22
N SER A 104 -8.44 2.35 -17.59
CA SER A 104 -7.34 1.81 -16.78
C SER A 104 -6.15 2.78 -16.72
N ALA A 105 -5.80 3.46 -17.81
CA ALA A 105 -4.73 4.44 -17.82
C ALA A 105 -5.06 5.64 -16.93
N GLU A 106 -6.30 6.16 -17.01
CA GLU A 106 -6.78 7.27 -16.20
C GLU A 106 -6.82 6.92 -14.71
N ILE A 107 -7.33 5.73 -14.35
CA ILE A 107 -7.36 5.26 -12.96
C ILE A 107 -5.93 5.11 -12.40
N ASN A 108 -5.02 4.50 -13.16
CA ASN A 108 -3.64 4.28 -12.72
C ASN A 108 -2.78 5.57 -12.68
N LEU A 109 -3.26 6.67 -13.24
CA LEU A 109 -2.60 7.97 -13.11
C LEU A 109 -2.61 8.47 -11.65
N LYS A 110 -3.73 8.28 -10.94
CA LYS A 110 -3.94 8.76 -9.58
C LYS A 110 -2.93 8.21 -8.56
N PRO A 111 -2.71 6.88 -8.45
CA PRO A 111 -1.67 6.35 -7.55
C PRO A 111 -0.26 6.82 -7.94
N ARG A 112 0.02 7.07 -9.22
CA ARG A 112 1.32 7.60 -9.66
C ARG A 112 1.52 9.05 -9.27
N VAL A 113 0.47 9.87 -9.31
CA VAL A 113 0.51 11.24 -8.74
C VAL A 113 0.79 11.20 -7.24
N ARG A 114 0.14 10.32 -6.50
CA ARG A 114 0.38 10.13 -5.06
C ARG A 114 1.82 9.68 -4.78
N MET A 115 2.33 8.75 -5.57
CA MET A 115 3.73 8.29 -5.47
C MET A 115 4.71 9.45 -5.70
N MET A 116 4.52 10.26 -6.73
CA MET A 116 5.38 11.43 -6.98
C MET A 116 5.38 12.41 -5.80
N ILE A 117 4.23 12.65 -5.18
CA ILE A 117 4.12 13.52 -4.01
C ILE A 117 4.88 12.93 -2.83
N ASN A 118 4.74 11.62 -2.55
CA ASN A 118 5.48 10.95 -1.49
C ASN A 118 6.99 11.09 -1.70
N TYR A 119 7.50 10.81 -2.90
CA TYR A 119 8.93 10.93 -3.20
C TYR A 119 9.43 12.37 -3.21
N TYR A 120 8.59 13.35 -3.57
CA TYR A 120 8.94 14.76 -3.45
C TYR A 120 9.31 15.14 -2.00
N TYR A 121 8.45 14.73 -1.04
CA TYR A 121 8.73 14.95 0.38
C TYR A 121 9.87 14.07 0.89
N ALA A 122 9.91 12.82 0.50
CA ALA A 122 10.95 11.88 0.92
C ALA A 122 12.34 12.39 0.54
N ASN A 123 12.52 12.80 -0.72
CA ASN A 123 13.79 13.36 -1.19
C ASN A 123 14.14 14.68 -0.51
N GLY A 124 13.16 15.58 -0.32
CA GLY A 124 13.38 16.87 0.33
C GLY A 124 13.75 16.78 1.81
N LEU A 125 13.37 15.67 2.47
CA LEU A 125 13.59 15.44 3.91
C LEU A 125 14.62 14.35 4.21
N ASN A 126 15.31 13.82 3.21
CA ASN A 126 16.18 12.64 3.33
C ASN A 126 15.47 11.48 4.03
N ARG A 127 14.28 11.11 3.56
CA ARG A 127 13.43 10.04 4.09
C ARG A 127 13.15 8.98 3.04
N LEU A 128 12.78 7.78 3.49
CA LEU A 128 12.28 6.71 2.62
C LEU A 128 10.76 6.74 2.52
N VAL A 129 10.23 6.21 1.43
CA VAL A 129 8.78 5.99 1.26
C VAL A 129 8.42 4.61 1.79
N ALA A 130 7.63 4.56 2.87
CA ALA A 130 7.08 3.33 3.41
C ALA A 130 5.77 2.97 2.68
N GLY A 131 5.76 1.80 2.06
CA GLY A 131 4.59 1.27 1.37
C GLY A 131 3.57 0.66 2.32
N THR A 132 2.33 0.62 1.87
CA THR A 132 1.19 0.10 2.65
C THR A 132 0.58 -1.17 2.05
N GLY A 133 1.23 -1.75 1.02
CA GLY A 133 0.79 -2.99 0.38
C GLY A 133 0.94 -4.19 1.32
N ASN A 134 -0.07 -5.03 1.37
CA ASN A 134 -0.08 -6.27 2.11
C ASN A 134 0.19 -7.48 1.19
N LYS A 135 0.43 -8.65 1.79
CA LYS A 135 0.76 -9.88 1.06
C LYS A 135 -0.31 -10.31 0.05
N SER A 136 -1.58 -10.18 0.42
CA SER A 136 -2.70 -10.56 -0.46
C SER A 136 -2.71 -9.72 -1.73
N GLU A 137 -2.61 -8.40 -1.60
CA GLU A 137 -2.58 -7.45 -2.71
C GLU A 137 -1.34 -7.62 -3.57
N ILE A 138 -0.16 -7.71 -2.95
CA ILE A 138 1.12 -7.89 -3.64
C ILE A 138 1.11 -9.18 -4.45
N SER A 139 0.63 -10.29 -3.86
CA SER A 139 0.64 -11.59 -4.51
C SER A 139 -0.12 -11.62 -5.83
N ILE A 140 -1.30 -11.00 -5.87
CA ILE A 140 -2.14 -10.94 -7.07
C ILE A 140 -1.87 -9.71 -7.96
N GLY A 141 -0.97 -8.82 -7.52
CA GLY A 141 -0.67 -7.56 -8.22
C GLY A 141 -1.79 -6.53 -8.18
N TYR A 142 -2.60 -6.55 -7.12
CA TYR A 142 -3.66 -5.56 -6.88
C TYR A 142 -3.06 -4.25 -6.36
N PHE A 143 -2.26 -3.63 -7.20
CA PHE A 143 -1.62 -2.33 -7.01
C PHE A 143 -1.19 -1.77 -8.37
N THR A 144 -0.97 -0.47 -8.45
CA THR A 144 -0.43 0.19 -9.64
C THR A 144 1.10 0.15 -9.61
N LYS A 145 1.70 -0.51 -10.62
CA LYS A 145 3.17 -0.51 -10.81
C LYS A 145 3.68 0.92 -10.95
N TYR A 146 4.66 1.30 -10.12
CA TYR A 146 5.17 2.66 -10.03
C TYR A 146 4.11 3.70 -9.64
N GLY A 147 3.08 3.26 -8.91
CA GLY A 147 2.13 4.08 -8.21
C GLY A 147 2.22 3.76 -6.72
N ASP A 148 1.17 3.18 -6.15
CA ASP A 148 1.18 2.66 -4.77
C ASP A 148 2.16 1.49 -4.55
N GLY A 149 2.57 0.79 -5.64
CA GLY A 149 3.68 -0.16 -5.61
C GLY A 149 5.07 0.47 -5.78
N GLY A 150 5.17 1.79 -5.99
CA GLY A 150 6.43 2.53 -6.08
C GLY A 150 6.84 3.06 -4.71
N VAL A 151 7.56 2.24 -3.94
CA VAL A 151 7.95 2.51 -2.56
C VAL A 151 9.35 1.94 -2.30
N ASP A 152 10.01 2.36 -1.22
CA ASP A 152 11.35 1.88 -0.90
C ASP A 152 11.31 0.55 -0.13
N PHE A 153 10.28 0.34 0.71
CA PHE A 153 10.07 -0.92 1.43
C PHE A 153 8.60 -1.09 1.84
N GLN A 154 8.21 -2.31 2.19
CA GLN A 154 6.83 -2.66 2.52
C GLN A 154 6.75 -3.39 3.87
N PRO A 155 6.49 -2.68 4.98
CA PRO A 155 6.52 -3.24 6.34
C PRO A 155 5.56 -4.41 6.55
N ILE A 156 4.41 -4.37 5.91
CA ILE A 156 3.35 -5.38 6.06
C ILE A 156 3.23 -6.31 4.82
N GLY A 157 4.22 -6.27 3.94
CA GLY A 157 4.20 -7.02 2.68
C GLY A 157 4.19 -8.54 2.81
N ASP A 158 4.47 -9.08 4.01
CA ASP A 158 4.39 -10.52 4.30
C ASP A 158 3.18 -10.91 5.17
N LEU A 159 2.30 -9.96 5.49
CA LEU A 159 1.05 -10.23 6.21
C LEU A 159 -0.13 -10.29 5.24
N TYR A 160 -0.93 -11.35 5.33
CA TYR A 160 -2.18 -11.45 4.62
C TYR A 160 -3.23 -10.47 5.15
N LYS A 161 -4.16 -10.04 4.30
CA LYS A 161 -5.22 -9.08 4.69
C LYS A 161 -6.01 -9.55 5.91
N THR A 162 -6.34 -10.83 5.98
CA THR A 162 -7.05 -11.42 7.13
C THR A 162 -6.24 -11.35 8.43
N GLU A 163 -4.93 -11.37 8.35
CA GLU A 163 -4.02 -11.26 9.48
C GLU A 163 -3.91 -9.80 9.96
N ILE A 164 -3.94 -8.84 9.02
CA ILE A 164 -3.88 -7.40 9.31
C ILE A 164 -5.07 -6.95 10.16
N PHE A 165 -6.27 -7.46 9.97
CA PHE A 165 -7.42 -7.11 10.81
C PHE A 165 -7.19 -7.43 12.30
N GLN A 166 -6.56 -8.57 12.60
CA GLN A 166 -6.25 -8.95 13.98
C GLN A 166 -5.04 -8.17 14.52
N PHE A 167 -4.04 -7.97 13.66
CA PHE A 167 -2.85 -7.22 14.01
C PHE A 167 -3.15 -5.74 14.28
N ALA A 168 -4.05 -5.13 13.52
CA ALA A 168 -4.51 -3.76 13.75
C ALA A 168 -5.15 -3.58 15.13
N LYS A 169 -5.97 -4.56 15.58
CA LYS A 169 -6.52 -4.55 16.96
C LYS A 169 -5.43 -4.60 18.01
N PHE A 170 -4.45 -5.45 17.84
CA PHE A 170 -3.30 -5.56 18.72
C PHE A 170 -2.51 -4.25 18.81
N LEU A 171 -2.31 -3.55 17.71
CA LEU A 171 -1.60 -2.27 17.66
C LEU A 171 -2.41 -1.09 18.21
N GLY A 172 -3.71 -1.26 18.49
CA GLY A 172 -4.59 -0.20 18.99
C GLY A 172 -5.14 0.73 17.91
N VAL A 173 -5.19 0.27 16.65
CA VAL A 173 -5.89 0.99 15.59
C VAL A 173 -7.38 1.09 15.92
N PRO A 174 -8.02 2.27 15.77
CA PRO A 174 -9.43 2.47 16.11
C PRO A 174 -10.36 1.49 15.41
N GLU A 175 -11.33 0.95 16.14
CA GLU A 175 -12.28 -0.06 15.65
C GLU A 175 -13.05 0.42 14.40
N LYS A 176 -13.36 1.71 14.28
CA LYS A 176 -14.01 2.27 13.11
C LYS A 176 -13.20 2.10 11.82
N ILE A 177 -11.86 2.19 11.90
CA ILE A 177 -10.95 1.96 10.78
C ILE A 177 -10.90 0.48 10.42
N ILE A 178 -10.85 -0.38 11.44
CA ILE A 178 -10.81 -1.85 11.27
C ILE A 178 -12.07 -2.36 10.58
N ARG A 179 -13.24 -1.78 10.86
CA ARG A 179 -14.54 -2.20 10.30
C ARG A 179 -14.83 -1.67 8.91
N LYS A 180 -14.04 -0.73 8.39
CA LYS A 180 -14.23 -0.22 7.03
C LYS A 180 -14.04 -1.32 6.00
N LYS A 181 -14.87 -1.28 4.96
CA LYS A 181 -14.69 -2.16 3.79
C LYS A 181 -13.42 -1.75 3.04
N PRO A 182 -12.53 -2.70 2.73
CA PRO A 182 -11.33 -2.40 1.95
C PRO A 182 -11.66 -1.83 0.58
N THR A 183 -10.97 -0.74 0.22
CA THR A 183 -11.09 -0.10 -1.09
C THR A 183 -9.80 0.62 -1.44
N ALA A 184 -9.40 0.54 -2.72
CA ALA A 184 -8.29 1.32 -3.26
C ALA A 184 -8.65 2.80 -3.45
N GLY A 185 -9.95 3.20 -3.35
CA GLY A 185 -10.40 4.58 -3.38
C GLY A 185 -10.08 5.33 -4.69
N LEU A 186 -10.11 4.64 -5.84
CA LEU A 186 -9.77 5.21 -7.14
C LEU A 186 -10.99 5.69 -7.93
N PHE A 187 -12.18 5.20 -7.58
CA PHE A 187 -13.47 5.65 -8.13
C PHE A 187 -14.61 5.37 -7.13
N VAL A 188 -15.70 6.11 -7.30
CA VAL A 188 -16.88 6.02 -6.41
C VAL A 188 -17.48 4.61 -6.43
N GLY A 189 -17.72 4.04 -5.25
CA GLY A 189 -18.33 2.72 -5.08
C GLY A 189 -17.36 1.54 -5.30
N GLN A 190 -16.06 1.78 -5.45
CA GLN A 190 -15.06 0.72 -5.54
C GLN A 190 -14.99 -0.07 -4.24
N THR A 191 -14.86 -1.39 -4.36
CA THR A 191 -14.47 -2.29 -3.26
C THR A 191 -13.45 -3.29 -3.79
N ASP A 192 -12.45 -3.61 -3.00
CA ASP A 192 -11.40 -4.54 -3.40
C ASP A 192 -11.97 -5.92 -3.71
N GLU A 193 -12.81 -6.47 -2.83
CA GLU A 193 -13.44 -7.78 -3.02
C GLU A 193 -14.33 -7.83 -4.27
N GLY A 194 -14.99 -6.70 -4.63
CA GLY A 194 -15.77 -6.59 -5.85
C GLY A 194 -14.90 -6.68 -7.12
N GLU A 195 -13.72 -6.08 -7.12
CA GLU A 195 -12.80 -6.15 -8.26
C GLU A 195 -12.03 -7.48 -8.32
N ILE A 196 -11.60 -7.99 -7.17
CA ILE A 196 -10.94 -9.30 -7.05
C ILE A 196 -11.93 -10.42 -7.42
N GLY A 197 -13.21 -10.25 -7.08
CA GLY A 197 -14.31 -11.18 -7.35
C GLY A 197 -14.39 -12.31 -6.33
N MET A 198 -13.83 -12.10 -5.13
CA MET A 198 -13.94 -12.98 -3.96
C MET A 198 -13.57 -12.23 -2.69
N SER A 199 -13.93 -12.78 -1.53
CA SER A 199 -13.52 -12.21 -0.25
C SER A 199 -12.01 -12.38 0.01
N TYR A 200 -11.45 -11.50 0.85
CA TYR A 200 -10.05 -11.65 1.28
C TYR A 200 -9.82 -12.97 2.04
N ALA A 201 -10.81 -13.48 2.76
CA ALA A 201 -10.70 -14.78 3.43
C ALA A 201 -10.48 -15.93 2.42
N GLU A 202 -11.23 -15.95 1.33
CA GLU A 202 -11.09 -16.94 0.26
C GLU A 202 -9.77 -16.76 -0.51
N LEU A 203 -9.41 -15.50 -0.81
CA LEU A 203 -8.16 -15.18 -1.49
C LEU A 203 -6.95 -15.66 -0.69
N ASP A 204 -6.88 -15.34 0.59
CA ASP A 204 -5.76 -15.67 1.46
C ASP A 204 -5.62 -17.19 1.66
N GLU A 205 -6.75 -17.91 1.75
CA GLU A 205 -6.74 -19.36 1.79
C GLU A 205 -6.13 -19.96 0.50
N ILE A 206 -6.54 -19.46 -0.67
CA ILE A 206 -6.02 -19.92 -1.95
C ILE A 206 -4.52 -19.57 -2.10
N LEU A 207 -4.10 -18.37 -1.70
CA LEU A 207 -2.70 -17.96 -1.75
C LEU A 207 -1.83 -18.85 -0.86
N LYS A 208 -2.28 -19.16 0.36
CA LYS A 208 -1.62 -20.12 1.28
C LYS A 208 -1.51 -21.53 0.69
N MET A 209 -2.51 -21.97 -0.09
CA MET A 209 -2.44 -23.26 -0.82
C MET A 209 -1.38 -23.21 -1.93
N ILE A 210 -1.37 -22.14 -2.71
CA ILE A 210 -0.37 -21.95 -3.79
C ILE A 210 1.05 -21.96 -3.23
N GLU A 211 1.31 -21.26 -2.13
CA GLU A 211 2.62 -21.26 -1.46
C GLU A 211 3.08 -22.67 -0.99
N LYS A 212 2.12 -23.48 -0.55
CA LYS A 212 2.38 -24.88 -0.14
C LYS A 212 2.44 -25.85 -1.32
N GLY A 213 2.30 -25.39 -2.55
CA GLY A 213 2.28 -26.24 -3.75
C GLY A 213 1.01 -27.09 -3.88
N ILE A 214 -0.03 -26.81 -3.09
CA ILE A 214 -1.32 -27.51 -3.14
C ILE A 214 -2.09 -27.02 -4.37
N LYS A 215 -2.55 -27.95 -5.20
CA LYS A 215 -3.34 -27.66 -6.39
C LYS A 215 -4.81 -27.95 -6.13
N ARG A 216 -5.66 -27.08 -6.62
CA ARG A 216 -7.13 -27.28 -6.69
C ARG A 216 -7.58 -27.04 -8.13
N ASP A 217 -8.62 -27.76 -8.54
CA ASP A 217 -9.21 -27.59 -9.88
C ASP A 217 -10.62 -26.99 -9.76
N ASP A 218 -10.67 -25.76 -9.24
CA ASP A 218 -11.88 -24.95 -9.22
C ASP A 218 -11.63 -23.56 -9.84
N GLU A 219 -12.72 -22.88 -10.17
CA GLU A 219 -12.68 -21.59 -10.88
C GLU A 219 -11.93 -20.51 -10.09
N LYS A 220 -12.16 -20.42 -8.77
CA LYS A 220 -11.52 -19.42 -7.91
C LYS A 220 -10.02 -19.63 -7.86
N PHE A 221 -9.58 -20.86 -7.67
CA PHE A 221 -8.15 -21.21 -7.66
C PHE A 221 -7.47 -20.84 -8.99
N ARG A 222 -8.09 -21.22 -10.13
CA ARG A 222 -7.57 -20.86 -11.46
C ARG A 222 -7.50 -19.35 -11.68
N ARG A 223 -8.53 -18.61 -11.19
CA ARG A 223 -8.56 -17.14 -11.24
C ARG A 223 -7.40 -16.52 -10.46
N VAL A 224 -7.19 -16.93 -9.21
CA VAL A 224 -6.08 -16.42 -8.38
C VAL A 224 -4.74 -16.75 -9.00
N LEU A 225 -4.52 -17.98 -9.47
CA LEU A 225 -3.29 -18.39 -10.14
C LEU A 225 -3.00 -17.55 -11.39
N LYS A 226 -4.04 -17.21 -12.18
CA LYS A 226 -3.92 -16.31 -13.34
C LYS A 226 -3.51 -14.89 -12.92
N LEU A 227 -4.09 -14.34 -11.84
CA LEU A 227 -3.72 -13.03 -11.30
C LEU A 227 -2.26 -13.02 -10.81
N VAL A 228 -1.86 -14.03 -10.04
CA VAL A 228 -0.48 -14.19 -9.55
C VAL A 228 0.51 -14.21 -10.69
N ASN A 229 0.30 -15.08 -11.70
CA ASN A 229 1.21 -15.22 -12.83
C ASN A 229 1.22 -13.96 -13.73
N GLY A 230 0.04 -13.41 -14.01
CA GLY A 230 -0.11 -12.24 -14.88
C GLY A 230 0.48 -10.95 -14.30
N SER A 231 0.64 -10.89 -12.98
CA SER A 231 1.16 -9.71 -12.27
C SER A 231 2.63 -9.83 -11.85
N GLU A 232 3.31 -10.92 -12.18
CA GLU A 232 4.70 -11.15 -11.76
C GLU A 232 5.65 -9.99 -12.14
N HIS A 233 5.47 -9.41 -13.33
CA HIS A 233 6.25 -8.26 -13.79
C HIS A 233 6.13 -7.02 -12.89
N LYS A 234 5.09 -6.93 -12.05
CA LYS A 234 4.91 -5.82 -11.10
C LYS A 234 5.80 -5.96 -9.86
N ARG A 235 6.17 -7.20 -9.50
CA ARG A 235 6.95 -7.57 -8.30
C ARG A 235 8.45 -7.72 -8.55
N ARG A 236 8.88 -7.60 -9.80
CA ARG A 236 10.29 -7.75 -10.18
C ARG A 236 10.87 -6.43 -10.65
N LEU A 237 12.16 -6.25 -10.41
CA LEU A 237 12.91 -5.20 -11.07
C LEU A 237 12.84 -5.36 -12.59
N PRO A 238 12.98 -4.28 -13.37
CA PRO A 238 13.05 -4.38 -14.81
C PRO A 238 14.11 -5.39 -15.25
N PRO A 239 13.78 -6.38 -16.12
CA PRO A 239 14.74 -7.36 -16.57
C PRO A 239 15.82 -6.71 -17.43
N ILE A 240 17.05 -7.17 -17.26
CA ILE A 240 18.20 -6.75 -18.07
C ILE A 240 18.76 -7.96 -18.81
N PRO A 241 19.20 -7.80 -20.08
CA PRO A 241 19.88 -8.88 -20.81
C PRO A 241 21.26 -9.16 -20.18
N LYS A 242 21.61 -10.43 -20.04
CA LYS A 242 22.97 -10.83 -19.65
C LYS A 242 23.83 -10.84 -20.92
N VAL A 243 24.84 -9.99 -20.97
CA VAL A 243 25.72 -9.82 -22.14
C VAL A 243 27.21 -9.91 -21.77
N ARG A 244 27.54 -10.18 -20.49
CA ARG A 244 28.93 -10.21 -20.02
C ARG A 244 29.73 -11.37 -20.58
N ASP A 245 29.08 -12.45 -20.96
CA ASP A 245 29.64 -13.61 -21.64
C ASP A 245 29.98 -13.38 -23.11
N LEU A 246 29.55 -12.25 -23.68
CA LEU A 246 29.80 -11.85 -25.08
C LEU A 246 30.91 -10.78 -25.20
N ILE A 247 31.42 -10.29 -24.10
CA ILE A 247 32.45 -9.27 -23.97
C ILE A 247 33.70 -9.90 -23.35
#